data_b3cbfa4d0c59f11ed804c9a5c2183aea
#
_entry.id   b3cbfa4d0c59f11ed804c9a5c2183aea
#
_cell.length_a   1.000
_cell.length_b   1.000
_cell.length_c   1.000
_cell.angle_alpha   90.00
_cell.angle_beta   90.00
_cell.angle_gamma   90.00
#
_symmetry.space_group_name_H-M   'P 1'
#
loop_
_entity.id
_entity.type
_entity.pdbx_description
1 polymer ?
#
loop_
_entity_poly.entity_id
_entity_poly.type
_entity_poly.pdbx_seq_one_letter_code
_entity_poly.pdbx_strand_id
1 'polypeptide(L)'
;GRATRERGIEQTAFKTNLEAADEAARQIRLRDLAGLIVIDFIDMEETKNDRAVEKRMKDNLRFDRARVQAGKISPFGLLELSRQRRRTGVLE
;
A
#
# COMPACT_ATOMS: atom_id res chain seq x y z
N GLY A 1 -30.78 -5.72 0.48
CA GLY A 1 -30.76 -6.39 1.76
C GLY A 1 -29.39 -6.30 2.41
N ARG A 2 -29.25 -7.06 3.48
CA ARG A 2 -28.01 -7.01 4.24
C ARG A 2 -26.80 -7.43 3.42
N ALA A 3 -26.94 -8.52 2.67
CA ALA A 3 -25.81 -9.02 1.88
C ALA A 3 -25.40 -8.01 0.81
N THR A 4 -26.38 -7.34 0.21
CA THR A 4 -26.10 -6.31 -0.80
C THR A 4 -25.36 -5.13 -0.16
N ARG A 5 -25.77 -4.74 1.03
CA ARG A 5 -25.13 -3.64 1.73
C ARG A 5 -23.70 -3.99 2.11
N GLU A 6 -23.48 -5.22 2.57
CA GLU A 6 -22.14 -5.67 2.93
C GLU A 6 -21.22 -5.70 1.72
N ARG A 7 -21.72 -6.15 0.57
CA ARG A 7 -20.93 -6.12 -0.65
C ARG A 7 -20.61 -4.70 -1.09
N GLY A 8 -21.56 -3.78 -0.91
CA GLY A 8 -21.32 -2.38 -1.23
C GLY A 8 -20.24 -1.77 -0.35
N ILE A 9 -20.25 -2.12 0.94
CA ILE A 9 -19.22 -1.66 1.86
C ILE A 9 -17.86 -2.20 1.45
N GLU A 10 -17.80 -3.49 1.10
CA GLU A 10 -16.55 -4.10 0.66
C GLU A 10 -16.02 -3.45 -0.61
N GLN A 11 -16.89 -3.21 -1.59
CA GLN A 11 -16.48 -2.57 -2.83
C GLN A 11 -15.98 -1.15 -2.59
N THR A 12 -16.63 -0.42 -1.70
CA THR A 12 -16.20 0.93 -1.37
C THR A 12 -14.84 0.92 -0.68
N ALA A 13 -14.65 0.00 0.27
CA ALA A 13 -13.36 -0.14 0.95
C ALA A 13 -12.26 -0.49 -0.04
N PHE A 14 -12.54 -1.41 -0.94
CA PHE A 14 -11.57 -1.83 -1.95
C PHE A 14 -11.15 -0.66 -2.84
N LYS A 15 -12.12 0.08 -3.34
CA LYS A 15 -11.84 1.24 -4.19
C LYS A 15 -11.02 2.28 -3.44
N THR A 16 -11.43 2.57 -2.20
CA THR A 16 -10.71 3.55 -1.38
C THR A 16 -9.27 3.09 -1.14
N ASN A 17 -9.08 1.80 -0.86
CA ASN A 17 -7.74 1.28 -0.61
C ASN A 17 -6.86 1.32 -1.85
N LEU A 18 -7.43 1.09 -3.04
CA LEU A 18 -6.65 1.22 -4.28
C LEU A 18 -6.20 2.66 -4.48
N GLU A 19 -7.09 3.61 -4.24
CA GLU A 19 -6.75 5.02 -4.34
C GLU A 19 -5.70 5.41 -3.31
N ALA A 20 -5.83 4.88 -2.10
CA ALA A 20 -4.86 5.13 -1.05
C ALA A 20 -3.49 4.57 -1.41
N ALA A 21 -3.45 3.39 -2.02
CA ALA A 21 -2.18 2.81 -2.47
C ALA A 21 -1.50 3.71 -3.49
N ASP A 22 -2.28 4.26 -4.43
CA ASP A 22 -1.74 5.17 -5.43
C ASP A 22 -1.17 6.43 -4.79
N GLU A 23 -1.93 7.02 -3.86
CA GLU A 23 -1.49 8.25 -3.23
C GLU A 23 -0.34 8.02 -2.27
N ALA A 24 -0.35 6.91 -1.53
CA ALA A 24 0.75 6.59 -0.63
C ALA A 24 2.06 6.43 -1.41
N ALA A 25 2.02 5.70 -2.53
CA ALA A 25 3.21 5.52 -3.34
C ALA A 25 3.72 6.86 -3.87
N ARG A 26 2.79 7.72 -4.29
CA ARG A 26 3.15 9.03 -4.79
C ARG A 26 3.85 9.86 -3.71
N GLN A 27 3.30 9.88 -2.50
CA GLN A 27 3.88 10.62 -1.39
C GLN A 27 5.24 10.07 -0.98
N ILE A 28 5.38 8.75 -0.98
CA ILE A 28 6.65 8.11 -0.64
C ILE A 28 7.75 8.59 -1.59
N ARG A 29 7.45 8.64 -2.88
CA ARG A 29 8.43 9.10 -3.87
C ARG A 29 8.69 10.60 -3.78
N LEU A 30 7.63 11.40 -3.69
CA LEU A 30 7.76 12.85 -3.67
C LEU A 30 8.56 13.33 -2.47
N ARG A 31 8.36 12.69 -1.33
CA ARG A 31 9.02 13.08 -0.08
C ARG A 31 10.29 12.28 0.19
N ASP A 32 10.61 11.34 -0.67
CA ASP A 32 11.75 10.45 -0.48
C ASP A 32 11.74 9.82 0.91
N LEU A 33 10.57 9.29 1.28
CA LEU A 33 10.43 8.63 2.58
C LEU A 33 11.22 7.34 2.59
N ALA A 34 11.87 7.05 3.70
CA ALA A 34 12.74 5.89 3.80
C ALA A 34 12.58 5.23 5.16
N GLY A 35 13.08 4.00 5.26
CA GLY A 35 12.92 3.20 6.45
C GLY A 35 11.65 2.39 6.41
N LEU A 36 11.12 2.08 7.58
CA LEU A 36 9.88 1.31 7.68
C LEU A 36 8.69 2.24 7.53
N ILE A 37 7.83 1.91 6.59
CA ILE A 37 6.62 2.67 6.33
C ILE A 37 5.45 1.72 6.51
N VAL A 38 4.45 2.17 7.26
CA VAL A 38 3.26 1.37 7.54
C VAL A 38 2.05 2.11 7.02
N ILE A 39 1.23 1.40 6.27
CA ILE A 39 -0.01 1.97 5.73
C ILE A 39 -1.17 1.22 6.34
N ASP A 40 -2.11 1.96 6.90
CA ASP A 40 -3.30 1.39 7.53
C ASP A 40 -4.45 1.46 6.54
N PHE A 41 -4.70 0.33 5.88
CA PHE A 41 -5.80 0.23 4.92
C PHE A 41 -7.09 -0.13 5.65
N ILE A 42 -8.22 0.17 5.01
CA ILE A 42 -9.51 -0.24 5.53
C ILE A 42 -9.61 -1.75 5.47
N ASP A 43 -10.10 -2.38 6.54
CA ASP A 43 -10.27 -3.82 6.57
C ASP A 43 -11.19 -4.28 5.45
N MET A 44 -10.79 -5.36 4.79
CA MET A 44 -11.59 -5.98 3.74
C MET A 44 -11.80 -7.45 4.06
N GLU A 45 -12.98 -7.95 3.68
CA GLU A 45 -13.35 -9.33 3.95
C GLU A 45 -12.69 -10.29 2.99
N GLU A 46 -12.49 -9.86 1.75
CA GLU A 46 -12.05 -10.76 0.68
C GLU A 46 -10.55 -10.70 0.52
N THR A 47 -9.92 -11.86 0.64
CA THR A 47 -8.47 -11.97 0.47
C THR A 47 -8.03 -11.51 -0.91
N LYS A 48 -8.84 -11.76 -1.93
CA LYS A 48 -8.49 -11.32 -3.29
C LYS A 48 -8.37 -9.81 -3.39
N ASN A 49 -9.16 -9.08 -2.59
CA ASN A 49 -9.09 -7.63 -2.58
C ASN A 49 -7.82 -7.17 -1.86
N ASP A 50 -7.46 -7.81 -0.76
CA ASP A 50 -6.18 -7.54 -0.11
C ASP A 50 -5.02 -7.72 -1.09
N ARG A 51 -5.03 -8.82 -1.83
CA ARG A 51 -3.96 -9.11 -2.76
C ARG A 51 -3.90 -8.12 -3.91
N ALA A 52 -5.07 -7.62 -4.36
CA ALA A 52 -5.11 -6.62 -5.41
C ALA A 52 -4.52 -5.29 -4.94
N VAL A 53 -4.79 -4.90 -3.69
CA VAL A 53 -4.21 -3.69 -3.12
C VAL A 53 -2.71 -3.84 -2.95
N GLU A 54 -2.26 -5.01 -2.46
CA GLU A 54 -0.82 -5.30 -2.35
C GLU A 54 -0.13 -5.18 -3.71
N LYS A 55 -0.74 -5.75 -4.73
CA LYS A 55 -0.18 -5.71 -6.07
C LYS A 55 -0.13 -4.27 -6.60
N ARG A 56 -1.19 -3.50 -6.37
CA ARG A 56 -1.21 -2.10 -6.80
C ARG A 56 -0.07 -1.34 -6.14
N MET A 57 0.16 -1.57 -4.87
CA MET A 57 1.23 -0.90 -4.16
C MET A 57 2.59 -1.27 -4.74
N LYS A 58 2.83 -2.55 -4.98
CA LYS A 58 4.09 -3.01 -5.56
C LYS A 58 4.27 -2.45 -6.97
N ASP A 59 3.21 -2.47 -7.77
CA ASP A 59 3.29 -1.94 -9.14
C ASP A 59 3.61 -0.45 -9.12
N ASN A 60 3.02 0.29 -8.20
CA ASN A 60 3.26 1.72 -8.10
C ASN A 60 4.70 2.06 -7.72
N LEU A 61 5.36 1.17 -6.99
CA LEU A 61 6.74 1.38 -6.56
C LEU A 61 7.76 0.61 -7.38
N ARG A 62 7.30 -0.07 -8.42
CA ARG A 62 8.10 -0.99 -9.21
C ARG A 62 9.31 -0.33 -9.86
N PHE A 63 9.13 0.89 -10.34
CA PHE A 63 10.20 1.61 -11.03
C PHE A 63 10.89 2.63 -10.15
N ASP A 64 10.64 2.55 -8.85
CA ASP A 64 11.36 3.39 -7.91
C ASP A 64 12.83 2.99 -7.93
N ARG A 65 13.71 3.97 -8.01
CA ARG A 65 15.15 3.69 -7.98
C ARG A 65 15.62 3.26 -6.61
N ALA A 66 14.86 3.59 -5.59
CA ALA A 66 15.17 3.12 -4.26
C ALA A 66 14.81 1.65 -4.15
N ARG A 67 15.50 0.96 -3.27
CA ARG A 67 15.19 -0.44 -3.01
C ARG A 67 13.98 -0.52 -2.09
N VAL A 68 12.93 -1.17 -2.57
CA VAL A 68 11.68 -1.29 -1.84
C VAL A 68 11.35 -2.76 -1.63
N GLN A 69 11.01 -3.10 -0.40
CA GLN A 69 10.51 -4.42 -0.07
C GLN A 69 9.16 -4.24 0.61
N ALA A 70 8.11 -4.80 0.03
CA ALA A 70 6.77 -4.65 0.55
C ALA A 70 6.25 -6.00 1.03
N GLY A 71 5.62 -6.00 2.20
CA GLY A 71 4.99 -7.18 2.73
C GLY A 71 3.55 -7.32 2.27
N LYS A 72 2.85 -8.22 2.93
CA LYS A 72 1.43 -8.45 2.68
C LYS A 72 0.62 -7.62 3.66
N ILE A 73 -0.65 -7.41 3.30
CA ILE A 73 -1.58 -6.77 4.23
C ILE A 73 -1.89 -7.77 5.34
N SER A 74 -1.72 -7.33 6.57
CA SER A 74 -1.95 -8.17 7.75
C SER A 74 -3.43 -8.37 7.99
N PRO A 75 -3.81 -9.29 8.90
CA PRO A 75 -5.21 -9.43 9.27
C PRO A 75 -5.82 -8.17 9.88
N PHE A 76 -4.98 -7.23 10.28
CA PHE A 76 -5.44 -5.95 10.84
C PHE A 76 -5.45 -4.82 9.82
N GLY A 77 -5.23 -5.14 8.54
CA GLY A 77 -5.29 -4.13 7.49
C GLY A 77 -3.99 -3.36 7.29
N LEU A 78 -2.91 -3.78 7.95
CA LEU A 78 -1.64 -3.04 7.88
C LEU A 78 -0.74 -3.61 6.80
N LEU A 79 -0.18 -2.74 5.98
CA LEU A 79 0.85 -3.11 5.03
C LEU A 79 2.15 -2.45 5.44
N GLU A 80 3.17 -3.26 5.65
CA GLU A 80 4.50 -2.77 6.02
C GLU A 80 5.40 -2.86 4.80
N LEU A 81 6.16 -1.80 4.57
CA LEU A 81 7.16 -1.83 3.54
C LEU A 81 8.43 -1.15 4.04
N SER A 82 9.53 -1.49 3.42
CA SER A 82 10.82 -0.90 3.73
C SER A 82 11.37 -0.28 2.47
N ARG A 83 11.81 0.97 2.56
CA ARG A 83 12.39 1.66 1.42
C ARG A 83 13.72 2.27 1.84
N GLN A 84 14.75 1.96 1.09
CA GLN A 84 16.06 2.56 1.33
C GLN A 84 16.11 3.91 0.65
N ARG A 85 16.73 4.89 1.33
CA ARG A 85 16.87 6.20 0.73
C ARG A 85 17.76 6.09 -0.48
N ARG A 86 17.25 6.63 -1.57
CA ARG A 86 17.95 6.58 -2.82
C ARG A 86 19.30 7.26 -2.76
N ARG A 87 19.38 8.36 -2.02
CA ARG A 87 20.55 9.10 -1.90
C ARG A 87 21.38 8.52 -0.82
N THR A 88 22.48 7.93 -1.14
CA THR A 88 23.42 7.52 -0.13
C THR A 88 24.09 8.76 0.37
N GLY A 89 24.44 8.74 1.51
CA GLY A 89 25.12 9.81 2.08
C GLY A 89 26.33 10.16 1.29
N VAL A 90 26.59 10.93 0.94
CA VAL A 90 27.54 11.33 0.21
C VAL A 90 28.81 11.28 0.66
N LEU A 91 28.81 10.95 1.03
CA LEU A 91 29.76 10.96 1.34
C LEU A 91 30.02 10.59 1.94
N GLU A 92 29.50 10.19 1.82
CA GLU A 92 29.66 10.08 2.47
C GLU A 92 30.26 9.60 2.46
#